data_eff8f0410fc9c7050b91593589e84f7b
#
_entry.id   eff8f0410fc9c7050b91593589e84f7b
#
_cell.length_a   1.000
_cell.length_b   1.000
_cell.length_c   1.000
_cell.angle_alpha   90.00
_cell.angle_beta   90.00
_cell.angle_gamma   90.00
#
_symmetry.space_group_name_H-M   'P 1'
#
loop_
_entity.id
_entity.type
_entity.pdbx_description
1 polymer ?
#
loop_
_entity_poly.entity_id
_entity_poly.type
_entity_poly.pdbx_seq_one_letter_code
_entity_poly.pdbx_strand_id
1 'polypeptide(L)'
;MQTNLDLRPQYLVRESQRLLLASLREQGVPFCDVRDVFRNANSLTYYRTDSHWNGYGSALAHDQILSALGRDSALASEAFTMQPHRGDLFEMLYPVSSRTEDGPALAHARSFSYADDFHAADDQRIRTSSAASGTLLMFRDSFGNALHAD
;
A
#
# COMPACT_ATOMS: atom_id res chain seq x y z
N MET A 1 -15.95 29.43 7.65
CA MET A 1 -15.33 30.05 6.47
C MET A 1 -13.93 29.44 6.36
N GLN A 2 -13.73 28.45 5.47
CA GLN A 2 -12.40 27.87 5.21
C GLN A 2 -11.54 28.94 4.53
N THR A 3 -10.42 29.27 5.10
CA THR A 3 -9.52 30.28 4.54
C THR A 3 -8.81 29.68 3.32
N ASN A 4 -8.53 30.47 2.30
CA ASN A 4 -7.80 30.07 1.08
C ASN A 4 -6.40 29.47 1.38
N LEU A 5 -5.90 29.60 2.60
CA LEU A 5 -4.65 29.01 3.07
C LEU A 5 -4.72 27.48 3.21
N ASP A 6 -5.89 26.92 3.54
CA ASP A 6 -6.06 25.48 3.76
C ASP A 6 -6.11 24.67 2.44
N LEU A 7 -6.38 25.32 1.32
CA LEU A 7 -6.53 24.67 0.02
C LEU A 7 -5.23 24.65 -0.81
N ARG A 8 -4.27 25.55 -0.54
CA ARG A 8 -3.03 25.69 -1.32
C ARG A 8 -2.14 24.43 -1.32
N PRO A 9 -1.86 23.79 -0.17
CA PRO A 9 -1.05 22.58 -0.15
C PRO A 9 -1.67 21.45 -0.98
N GLN A 10 -2.97 21.25 -0.85
CA GLN A 10 -3.70 20.21 -1.60
C GLN A 10 -3.72 20.48 -3.11
N TYR A 11 -3.86 21.75 -3.50
CA TYR A 11 -3.80 22.14 -4.90
C TYR A 11 -2.42 21.88 -5.51
N LEU A 12 -1.34 22.26 -4.81
CA LEU A 12 0.04 22.05 -5.26
C LEU A 12 0.37 20.57 -5.40
N VAL A 13 -0.03 19.73 -4.45
CA VAL A 13 0.16 18.27 -4.52
C VAL A 13 -0.57 17.68 -5.72
N ARG A 14 -1.83 18.05 -5.94
CA ARG A 14 -2.62 17.57 -7.09
C ARG A 14 -2.01 17.98 -8.42
N GLU A 15 -1.55 19.22 -8.51
CA GLU A 15 -0.93 19.74 -9.74
C GLU A 15 0.41 19.06 -10.01
N SER A 16 1.26 18.87 -9.01
CA SER A 16 2.53 18.15 -9.14
C SER A 16 2.31 16.71 -9.60
N GLN A 17 1.33 16.02 -9.04
CA GLN A 17 0.96 14.66 -9.46
C GLN A 17 0.47 14.64 -10.92
N ARG A 18 -0.37 15.59 -11.30
CA ARG A 18 -0.88 15.72 -12.68
C ARG A 18 0.26 15.90 -13.68
N LEU A 19 1.20 16.80 -13.37
CA LEU A 19 2.36 17.06 -14.21
C LEU A 19 3.28 15.83 -14.31
N LEU A 20 3.55 15.17 -13.20
CA LEU A 20 4.35 13.93 -13.18
C LEU A 20 3.73 12.86 -14.09
N LEU A 21 2.43 12.57 -13.92
CA LEU A 21 1.76 11.55 -14.73
C LEU A 21 1.67 11.93 -16.22
N ALA A 22 1.53 13.20 -16.52
CA ALA A 22 1.58 13.69 -17.90
C ALA A 22 2.97 13.44 -18.51
N SER A 23 4.03 13.79 -17.77
CA SER A 23 5.42 13.57 -18.21
C SER A 23 5.75 12.08 -18.39
N LEU A 24 5.30 11.20 -17.48
CA LEU A 24 5.48 9.75 -17.63
C LEU A 24 4.81 9.23 -18.90
N ARG A 25 3.59 9.67 -19.20
CA ARG A 25 2.88 9.30 -20.44
C ARG A 25 3.61 9.79 -21.69
N GLU A 26 4.03 11.04 -21.68
CA GLU A 26 4.75 11.66 -22.81
C GLU A 26 6.06 10.91 -23.11
N GLN A 27 6.76 10.47 -22.09
CA GLN A 27 8.01 9.72 -22.22
C GLN A 27 7.82 8.22 -22.43
N GLY A 28 6.59 7.72 -22.48
CA GLY A 28 6.30 6.30 -22.65
C GLY A 28 6.73 5.43 -21.46
N VAL A 29 6.90 6.01 -20.27
CA VAL A 29 7.27 5.27 -19.06
C VAL A 29 6.01 4.56 -18.53
N PRO A 30 6.01 3.23 -18.42
CA PRO A 30 4.89 2.50 -17.82
C PRO A 30 4.72 2.88 -16.34
N PHE A 31 3.49 3.10 -15.91
CA PHE A 31 3.16 3.33 -14.50
C PHE A 31 1.77 2.80 -14.17
N CYS A 32 1.55 2.48 -12.91
CA CYS A 32 0.28 2.08 -12.35
C CYS A 32 -0.30 3.22 -11.49
N ASP A 33 -1.50 3.69 -11.82
CA ASP A 33 -2.19 4.74 -11.07
C ASP A 33 -3.28 4.14 -10.18
N VAL A 34 -3.02 4.03 -8.90
CA VAL A 34 -3.95 3.43 -7.92
C VAL A 34 -5.02 4.41 -7.41
N ARG A 35 -4.99 5.69 -7.80
CA ARG A 35 -5.85 6.73 -7.20
C ARG A 35 -7.33 6.50 -7.44
N ASP A 36 -7.70 6.02 -8.62
CA ASP A 36 -9.12 5.83 -8.95
C ASP A 36 -9.69 4.60 -8.23
N VAL A 37 -8.93 3.52 -8.10
CA VAL A 37 -9.37 2.36 -7.34
C VAL A 37 -9.53 2.71 -5.86
N PHE A 38 -8.67 3.55 -5.30
CA PHE A 38 -8.77 4.00 -3.92
C PHE A 38 -9.97 4.95 -3.69
N ARG A 39 -10.27 5.84 -4.64
CA ARG A 39 -11.45 6.72 -4.55
C ARG A 39 -12.76 5.97 -4.58
N ASN A 40 -12.81 4.87 -5.31
CA ASN A 40 -13.99 4.03 -5.47
C ASN A 40 -14.06 2.89 -4.44
N ALA A 41 -13.12 2.83 -3.50
CA ALA A 41 -13.08 1.82 -2.47
C ALA A 41 -14.27 1.91 -1.51
N ASN A 42 -14.83 0.77 -1.13
CA ASN A 42 -16.00 0.69 -0.23
C ASN A 42 -15.65 0.84 1.25
N SER A 43 -14.35 0.88 1.58
CA SER A 43 -13.82 0.96 2.94
C SER A 43 -12.61 1.88 2.98
N LEU A 44 -12.16 2.25 4.20
CA LEU A 44 -10.93 2.98 4.38
C LEU A 44 -9.75 2.17 3.84
N THR A 45 -8.90 2.82 3.05
CA THR A 45 -7.71 2.23 2.44
C THR A 45 -6.42 2.59 3.19
N TYR A 46 -6.51 3.48 4.16
CA TYR A 46 -5.41 3.90 5.03
C TYR A 46 -5.79 3.73 6.49
N TYR A 47 -4.81 3.49 7.33
CA TYR A 47 -4.97 3.64 8.77
C TYR A 47 -5.24 5.11 9.14
N ARG A 48 -5.82 5.36 10.29
CA ARG A 48 -6.06 6.73 10.81
C ARG A 48 -4.89 7.29 11.58
N THR A 49 -4.06 6.41 12.11
CA THR A 49 -2.92 6.74 13.00
C THR A 49 -1.58 6.37 12.38
N ASP A 50 -1.57 6.00 11.11
CA ASP A 50 -0.38 5.60 10.36
C ASP A 50 -0.28 6.36 9.03
N SER A 51 0.92 6.55 8.52
CA SER A 51 1.15 7.17 7.22
C SER A 51 0.90 6.22 6.04
N HIS A 52 0.77 4.92 6.30
CA HIS A 52 0.66 3.88 5.30
C HIS A 52 -0.81 3.47 5.04
N TRP A 53 -1.03 2.83 3.90
CA TRP A 53 -2.27 2.11 3.64
C TRP A 53 -2.45 0.95 4.63
N ASN A 54 -3.71 0.57 4.85
CA ASN A 54 -4.04 -0.62 5.63
C ASN A 54 -4.06 -1.88 4.73
N GLY A 55 -4.32 -3.06 5.28
CA GLY A 55 -4.33 -4.30 4.52
C GLY A 55 -5.32 -4.31 3.34
N TYR A 56 -6.47 -3.64 3.45
CA TYR A 56 -7.38 -3.51 2.31
C TYR A 56 -6.82 -2.59 1.21
N GLY A 57 -6.17 -1.49 1.60
CA GLY A 57 -5.50 -0.59 0.65
C GLY A 57 -4.32 -1.28 -0.05
N SER A 58 -3.51 -2.07 0.67
CA SER A 58 -2.41 -2.82 0.06
C SER A 58 -2.92 -3.88 -0.92
N ALA A 59 -4.01 -4.60 -0.59
CA ALA A 59 -4.63 -5.57 -1.48
C ALA A 59 -5.17 -4.93 -2.77
N LEU A 60 -5.82 -3.77 -2.68
CA LEU A 60 -6.25 -3.00 -3.86
C LEU A 60 -5.06 -2.57 -4.74
N ALA A 61 -3.96 -2.11 -4.12
CA ALA A 61 -2.76 -1.73 -4.85
C ALA A 61 -2.09 -2.94 -5.51
N HIS A 62 -2.02 -4.08 -4.81
CA HIS A 62 -1.51 -5.34 -5.33
C HIS A 62 -2.29 -5.79 -6.59
N ASP A 63 -3.62 -5.84 -6.51
CA ASP A 63 -4.47 -6.23 -7.63
C ASP A 63 -4.25 -5.31 -8.84
N GLN A 64 -4.14 -4.00 -8.59
CA GLN A 64 -3.91 -3.03 -9.65
C GLN A 64 -2.52 -3.18 -10.29
N ILE A 65 -1.48 -3.45 -9.49
CA ILE A 65 -0.12 -3.70 -9.99
C ILE A 65 -0.08 -4.98 -10.83
N LEU A 66 -0.66 -6.08 -10.35
CA LEU A 66 -0.70 -7.32 -11.11
C LEU A 66 -1.50 -7.17 -12.41
N SER A 67 -2.63 -6.48 -12.38
CA SER A 67 -3.39 -6.16 -13.60
C SER A 67 -2.55 -5.37 -14.62
N ALA A 68 -1.78 -4.39 -14.17
CA ALA A 68 -0.87 -3.64 -15.04
C ALA A 68 0.25 -4.51 -15.63
N LEU A 69 0.61 -5.61 -14.96
CA LEU A 69 1.56 -6.61 -15.44
C LEU A 69 0.89 -7.72 -16.28
N GLY A 70 -0.40 -7.59 -16.60
CA GLY A 70 -1.16 -8.57 -17.37
C GLY A 70 -1.46 -9.86 -16.60
N ARG A 71 -1.56 -9.80 -15.27
CA ARG A 71 -1.88 -10.94 -14.40
C ARG A 71 -3.17 -10.67 -13.63
N ASP A 72 -3.98 -11.71 -13.50
CA ASP A 72 -5.21 -11.64 -12.73
C ASP A 72 -4.91 -11.74 -11.24
N SER A 73 -5.59 -10.91 -10.45
CA SER A 73 -5.61 -10.95 -8.99
C SER A 73 -6.93 -10.38 -8.48
N ALA A 74 -7.40 -10.88 -7.37
CA ALA A 74 -8.63 -10.43 -6.71
C ALA A 74 -8.46 -10.40 -5.17
N LEU A 75 -7.26 -10.07 -4.70
CA LEU A 75 -6.88 -10.09 -3.30
C LEU A 75 -7.78 -9.16 -2.45
N ALA A 76 -8.14 -8.01 -3.00
CA ALA A 76 -9.06 -7.08 -2.34
C ALA A 76 -10.50 -7.61 -2.20
N SER A 77 -10.85 -8.71 -2.88
CA SER A 77 -12.16 -9.38 -2.76
C SER A 77 -12.14 -10.55 -1.75
N GLU A 78 -10.98 -10.87 -1.19
CA GLU A 78 -10.84 -11.90 -0.17
C GLU A 78 -11.44 -11.46 1.19
N ALA A 79 -11.53 -12.40 2.11
CA ALA A 79 -11.99 -12.12 3.46
C ALA A 79 -10.91 -11.41 4.27
N PHE A 80 -11.33 -10.40 5.04
CA PHE A 80 -10.47 -9.69 5.97
C PHE A 80 -10.90 -9.92 7.41
N THR A 81 -9.94 -9.98 8.31
CA THR A 81 -10.13 -9.93 9.76
C THR A 81 -9.63 -8.61 10.30
N MET A 82 -10.26 -8.09 11.35
CA MET A 82 -9.77 -6.89 12.02
C MET A 82 -8.69 -7.27 13.03
N GLN A 83 -7.54 -6.63 12.94
CA GLN A 83 -6.40 -6.87 13.83
C GLN A 83 -5.91 -5.55 14.41
N PRO A 84 -5.44 -5.54 15.69
CA PRO A 84 -4.87 -4.35 16.28
C PRO A 84 -3.59 -3.94 15.56
N HIS A 85 -3.54 -2.66 15.19
CA HIS A 85 -2.40 -2.03 14.53
C HIS A 85 -1.95 -0.81 15.34
N ARG A 86 -0.64 -0.67 15.55
CA ARG A 86 -0.03 0.51 16.15
C ARG A 86 0.55 1.39 15.06
N GLY A 87 -0.11 2.51 14.81
CA GLY A 87 0.29 3.42 13.73
C GLY A 87 1.58 4.18 14.03
N ASP A 88 2.38 4.38 12.99
CA ASP A 88 3.67 5.07 13.05
C ASP A 88 3.54 6.53 13.51
N LEU A 89 2.55 7.27 13.00
CA LEU A 89 2.29 8.66 13.40
C LEU A 89 1.88 8.76 14.87
N PHE A 90 1.10 7.80 15.34
CA PHE A 90 0.71 7.75 16.74
C PHE A 90 1.89 7.40 17.63
N GLU A 91 2.73 6.47 17.22
CA GLU A 91 3.95 6.09 17.93
C GLU A 91 4.94 7.27 18.05
N MET A 92 5.12 8.03 16.99
CA MET A 92 5.96 9.24 17.00
C MET A 92 5.47 10.31 17.97
N LEU A 93 4.14 10.47 18.09
CA LEU A 93 3.55 11.48 18.98
C LEU A 93 3.43 10.99 20.43
N TYR A 94 3.21 9.68 20.63
CA TYR A 94 2.94 9.07 21.93
C TYR A 94 3.72 7.77 22.12
N PRO A 95 5.06 7.83 22.20
CA PRO A 95 5.92 6.62 22.14
C PRO A 95 5.71 5.64 23.30
N VAL A 96 5.22 6.13 24.44
CA VAL A 96 4.94 5.29 25.64
C VAL A 96 3.52 4.72 25.67
N SER A 97 2.67 5.10 24.73
CA SER A 97 1.29 4.62 24.66
C SER A 97 1.23 3.25 23.97
N SER A 98 0.45 2.34 24.53
CA SER A 98 0.14 1.02 23.92
C SER A 98 -1.15 1.03 23.09
N ARG A 99 -1.75 2.20 22.84
CA ARG A 99 -3.01 2.30 22.10
C ARG A 99 -2.80 1.85 20.65
N THR A 100 -3.78 1.09 20.15
CA THR A 100 -3.87 0.62 18.76
C THR A 100 -5.19 1.07 18.13
N GLU A 101 -5.27 0.99 16.82
CA GLU A 101 -6.52 0.98 16.08
C GLU A 101 -6.74 -0.40 15.44
N ASP A 102 -7.97 -0.79 15.18
CA ASP A 102 -8.25 -2.01 14.43
C ASP A 102 -8.18 -1.73 12.93
N GLY A 103 -7.43 -2.55 12.21
CA GLY A 103 -7.27 -2.49 10.76
C GLY A 103 -7.49 -3.83 10.09
N PRO A 104 -7.92 -3.83 8.81
CA PRO A 104 -8.12 -5.05 8.05
C PRO A 104 -6.80 -5.75 7.76
N ALA A 105 -6.76 -7.07 7.96
CA ALA A 105 -5.70 -7.97 7.53
C ALA A 105 -6.33 -9.14 6.79
N LEU A 106 -5.66 -9.65 5.76
CA LEU A 106 -6.15 -10.80 5.00
C LEU A 106 -6.34 -12.01 5.93
N ALA A 107 -7.46 -12.71 5.75
CA ALA A 107 -7.85 -13.82 6.62
C ALA A 107 -7.19 -15.14 6.21
N HIS A 108 -6.61 -15.25 5.02
CA HIS A 108 -6.01 -16.48 4.52
C HIS A 108 -4.52 -16.60 4.86
N ALA A 109 -4.04 -17.84 4.84
CA ALA A 109 -2.61 -18.11 5.01
C ALA A 109 -1.84 -17.70 3.74
N ARG A 110 -0.63 -17.19 3.93
CA ARG A 110 0.28 -16.85 2.84
C ARG A 110 0.55 -18.06 1.94
N SER A 111 0.56 -17.84 0.63
CA SER A 111 0.84 -18.86 -0.38
C SER A 111 2.33 -18.94 -0.76
N PHE A 112 3.20 -18.30 -0.01
CA PHE A 112 4.65 -18.26 -0.24
C PHE A 112 5.45 -18.59 1.03
N SER A 113 6.72 -18.88 0.85
CA SER A 113 7.71 -18.99 1.93
C SER A 113 8.84 -17.99 1.72
N TYR A 114 9.49 -17.60 2.81
CA TYR A 114 10.72 -16.82 2.71
C TYR A 114 11.88 -17.75 2.32
N ALA A 115 12.67 -17.32 1.33
CA ALA A 115 13.82 -18.08 0.84
C ALA A 115 15.08 -17.84 1.66
N ASP A 116 15.15 -16.70 2.34
CA ASP A 116 16.22 -16.32 3.29
C ASP A 116 15.59 -16.13 4.68
N ASP A 117 16.42 -15.94 5.71
CA ASP A 117 15.92 -15.57 7.04
C ASP A 117 15.19 -14.22 6.96
N PHE A 118 13.93 -14.24 7.34
CA PHE A 118 13.09 -13.06 7.41
C PHE A 118 13.05 -12.56 8.85
N HIS A 119 13.42 -11.30 9.07
CA HIS A 119 13.42 -10.66 10.38
C HIS A 119 12.29 -9.63 10.51
N ALA A 120 12.13 -8.77 9.51
CA ALA A 120 11.13 -7.71 9.54
C ALA A 120 10.69 -7.29 8.12
N ALA A 121 9.51 -6.66 8.04
CA ALA A 121 8.95 -6.19 6.78
C ALA A 121 9.79 -5.09 6.11
N ASP A 122 10.63 -4.39 6.85
CA ASP A 122 11.54 -3.34 6.38
C ASP A 122 12.96 -3.82 6.10
N ASP A 123 13.23 -5.14 6.14
CA ASP A 123 14.52 -5.70 5.73
C ASP A 123 14.91 -5.17 4.34
N GLN A 124 16.17 -4.81 4.17
CA GLN A 124 16.69 -4.24 2.91
C GLN A 124 16.48 -5.18 1.71
N ARG A 125 16.54 -6.49 1.95
CA ARG A 125 16.30 -7.51 0.94
C ARG A 125 15.41 -8.60 1.51
N ILE A 126 14.29 -8.80 0.84
CA ILE A 126 13.36 -9.90 1.14
C ILE A 126 13.23 -10.74 -0.12
N ARG A 127 13.37 -12.05 0.03
CA ARG A 127 13.15 -13.02 -1.04
C ARG A 127 12.07 -13.98 -0.63
N THR A 128 11.10 -14.15 -1.51
CA THR A 128 10.02 -15.12 -1.33
C THR A 128 10.04 -16.15 -2.46
N SER A 129 9.46 -17.31 -2.20
CA SER A 129 9.26 -18.38 -3.18
C SER A 129 7.85 -18.92 -3.05
N SER A 130 7.20 -19.16 -4.16
CA SER A 130 5.85 -19.76 -4.22
C SER A 130 5.77 -20.75 -5.38
N ALA A 131 4.65 -21.47 -5.48
CA ALA A 131 4.36 -22.35 -6.61
C ALA A 131 3.90 -21.55 -7.86
N ALA A 132 3.66 -20.25 -7.76
CA ALA A 132 3.27 -19.42 -8.88
C ALA A 132 4.41 -19.28 -9.89
N SER A 133 4.05 -19.19 -11.17
CA SER A 133 5.03 -18.98 -12.25
C SER A 133 5.49 -17.53 -12.34
N GLY A 134 6.76 -17.34 -12.69
CA GLY A 134 7.36 -16.03 -12.93
C GLY A 134 8.21 -15.55 -11.75
N THR A 135 8.94 -14.46 -12.01
CA THR A 135 9.78 -13.78 -11.03
C THR A 135 9.50 -12.29 -11.08
N LEU A 136 9.32 -11.68 -9.92
CA LEU A 136 9.17 -10.24 -9.76
C LEU A 136 10.37 -9.70 -8.96
N LEU A 137 11.03 -8.67 -9.50
CA LEU A 137 11.99 -7.86 -8.76
C LEU A 137 11.37 -6.50 -8.50
N MET A 138 11.28 -6.10 -7.24
CA MET A 138 10.69 -4.84 -6.82
C MET A 138 11.68 -4.02 -6.00
N PHE A 139 11.95 -2.79 -6.44
CA PHE A 139 12.57 -1.76 -5.60
C PHE A 139 11.44 -1.01 -4.90
N ARG A 140 11.48 -0.94 -3.60
CA ARG A 140 10.37 -0.47 -2.78
C ARG A 140 10.80 0.55 -1.73
N ASP A 141 9.85 1.35 -1.32
CA ASP A 141 9.86 2.13 -0.07
C ASP A 141 9.03 1.42 1.02
N SER A 142 8.71 2.12 2.09
CA SER A 142 7.92 1.59 3.20
C SER A 142 6.49 1.17 2.80
N PHE A 143 5.90 1.77 1.77
CA PHE A 143 4.61 1.32 1.24
C PHE A 143 4.68 -0.08 0.64
N GLY A 144 5.79 -0.42 0.00
CA GLY A 144 6.03 -1.75 -0.54
C GLY A 144 6.22 -2.84 0.53
N ASN A 145 6.39 -2.48 1.81
CA ASN A 145 6.51 -3.44 2.90
C ASN A 145 5.23 -4.28 3.06
N ALA A 146 4.06 -3.72 2.82
CA ALA A 146 2.81 -4.46 2.89
C ALA A 146 2.59 -5.39 1.69
N LEU A 147 3.11 -5.04 0.51
CA LEU A 147 2.87 -5.80 -0.73
C LEU A 147 3.49 -7.21 -0.77
N HIS A 148 4.46 -7.52 0.11
CA HIS A 148 5.02 -8.86 0.21
C HIS A 148 4.43 -9.65 1.39
N ALA A 149 3.69 -9.00 2.26
CA ALA A 149 3.11 -9.60 3.45
C ALA A 149 1.73 -10.22 3.21
N ASP A 150 1.11 -9.84 2.10
CA ASP A 150 -0.25 -10.23 1.70
C ASP A 150 -0.27 -11.36 0.66
#